data_d08a9b7a8d719185d50d8ab7ef99aa83
#
_entry.id   d08a9b7a8d719185d50d8ab7ef99aa83
#
_cell.length_a   1.000
_cell.length_b   1.000
_cell.length_c   1.000
_cell.angle_alpha   90.00
_cell.angle_beta   90.00
_cell.angle_gamma   90.00
#
_symmetry.space_group_name_H-M   'P 1'
#
loop_
_entity.id
_entity.type
_entity.pdbx_description
1 polymer ?
#
loop_
_entity_poly.entity_id
_entity_poly.type
_entity_poly.pdbx_seq_one_letter_code
_entity_poly.pdbx_strand_id
1 'polypeptide(L)'
;SYKTGSVYRAYGKIVKFGKQFEIVNPVMEVCDGSVNLLPFHPVYPATEGMSTTQIFHLIKTVMSAGDKFIEENLPDDVIKEHGLMSRCDALKYIHSPESFTVLNEAKRRIIFEELYLFAQSVYERKDSSRHGISPDMTGCDMTDFKNALKFELTDAQKRTLNDIYKDMTSQKRIPMRRLVSGDVGSGKTICAAGAAY
;
A
#
# COMPACT_ATOMS: atom_id res chain seq x y z
N SER A 1 5.40 -34.92 23.35
CA SER A 1 6.62 -35.53 23.88
C SER A 1 7.52 -35.97 22.72
N TYR A 2 8.78 -35.67 22.82
CA TYR A 2 9.78 -36.08 21.81
C TYR A 2 10.07 -37.57 21.94
N LYS A 3 10.20 -38.25 20.79
CA LYS A 3 10.50 -39.69 20.77
C LYS A 3 11.98 -39.89 20.42
N THR A 4 12.68 -40.73 21.18
CA THR A 4 14.05 -41.12 20.91
C THR A 4 14.14 -41.87 19.57
N GLY A 5 15.13 -41.52 18.73
CA GLY A 5 15.29 -42.11 17.39
C GLY A 5 14.55 -41.39 16.27
N SER A 6 13.73 -40.40 16.57
CA SER A 6 13.09 -39.56 15.57
C SER A 6 13.97 -38.35 15.22
N VAL A 7 13.92 -37.94 13.95
CA VAL A 7 14.61 -36.72 13.47
C VAL A 7 13.65 -35.55 13.60
N TYR A 8 14.12 -34.47 14.16
CA TYR A 8 13.34 -33.24 14.35
C TYR A 8 14.02 -32.06 13.66
N ARG A 9 13.25 -31.16 13.11
CA ARG A 9 13.71 -29.85 12.70
C ARG A 9 13.29 -28.82 13.76
N ALA A 10 14.23 -27.97 14.13
CA ALA A 10 14.00 -26.90 15.09
C ALA A 10 14.12 -25.53 14.41
N TYR A 11 13.15 -24.66 14.63
CA TYR A 11 13.19 -23.26 14.21
C TYR A 11 13.17 -22.37 15.45
N GLY A 12 14.03 -21.39 15.48
CA GLY A 12 14.08 -20.45 16.59
C GLY A 12 15.24 -19.47 16.48
N LYS A 13 15.28 -18.54 17.40
CA LYS A 13 16.38 -17.60 17.51
C LYS A 13 17.60 -18.29 18.07
N ILE A 14 18.69 -18.30 17.31
CA ILE A 14 19.98 -18.83 17.78
C ILE A 14 20.64 -17.75 18.64
N VAL A 15 21.00 -18.11 19.88
CA VAL A 15 21.70 -17.25 20.83
C VAL A 15 22.99 -17.95 21.24
N LYS A 16 24.09 -17.20 21.30
CA LYS A 16 25.38 -17.70 21.81
C LYS A 16 25.42 -17.56 23.33
N PHE A 17 25.54 -18.67 24.01
CA PHE A 17 25.72 -18.71 25.45
C PHE A 17 27.12 -19.30 25.80
N GLY A 18 28.06 -18.43 26.13
CA GLY A 18 29.45 -18.81 26.34
C GLY A 18 30.09 -19.37 25.04
N LYS A 19 30.47 -20.64 25.06
CA LYS A 19 31.05 -21.38 23.91
C LYS A 19 30.01 -22.20 23.14
N GLN A 20 28.76 -22.23 23.57
CA GLN A 20 27.69 -23.06 22.98
C GLN A 20 26.66 -22.17 22.28
N PHE A 21 25.95 -22.78 21.33
CA PHE A 21 24.81 -22.14 20.66
C PHE A 21 23.52 -22.83 21.16
N GLU A 22 22.55 -22.01 21.50
CA GLU A 22 21.24 -22.47 21.94
C GLU A 22 20.15 -21.88 21.02
N ILE A 23 19.08 -22.65 20.80
CA ILE A 23 17.89 -22.15 20.13
C ILE A 23 16.84 -21.88 21.21
N VAL A 24 16.46 -20.63 21.36
CA VAL A 24 15.50 -20.19 22.38
C VAL A 24 14.08 -20.45 21.88
N ASN A 25 13.27 -21.15 22.69
CA ASN A 25 11.87 -21.49 22.39
C ASN A 25 11.68 -22.04 20.99
N PRO A 26 12.36 -23.13 20.59
CA PRO A 26 12.28 -23.65 19.24
C PRO A 26 10.87 -24.18 18.92
N VAL A 27 10.37 -23.87 17.74
CA VAL A 27 9.27 -24.62 17.13
C VAL A 27 9.86 -25.90 16.57
N MET A 28 9.36 -27.04 17.02
CA MET A 28 9.87 -28.37 16.68
C MET A 28 8.90 -29.08 15.74
N GLU A 29 9.42 -29.60 14.64
CA GLU A 29 8.67 -30.43 13.69
C GLU A 29 9.33 -31.80 13.54
N VAL A 30 8.54 -32.85 13.43
CA VAL A 30 9.04 -34.21 13.19
C VAL A 30 9.40 -34.35 11.71
N CYS A 31 10.60 -34.81 11.40
CA CYS A 31 11.03 -35.15 10.06
C CYS A 31 10.85 -36.66 9.85
N ASP A 32 9.69 -37.08 9.39
CA ASP A 32 9.41 -38.50 9.12
C ASP A 32 9.78 -38.96 7.69
N GLY A 33 10.52 -38.15 6.97
CA GLY A 33 10.95 -38.42 5.59
C GLY A 33 9.87 -38.22 4.53
N SER A 34 8.62 -38.05 4.92
CA SER A 34 7.47 -37.84 4.02
C SER A 34 7.09 -36.36 3.87
N VAL A 35 7.62 -35.49 4.72
CA VAL A 35 7.26 -34.08 4.75
C VAL A 35 8.21 -33.30 3.88
N ASN A 36 7.74 -32.77 2.78
CA ASN A 36 8.34 -31.63 2.09
C ASN A 36 8.33 -30.47 3.09
N LEU A 37 9.43 -30.32 3.78
CA LEU A 37 9.63 -29.24 4.75
C LEU A 37 9.52 -27.95 3.98
N LEU A 38 8.46 -27.20 4.24
CA LEU A 38 8.30 -25.88 3.66
C LEU A 38 9.57 -25.07 3.98
N PRO A 39 10.26 -24.53 2.98
CA PRO A 39 11.47 -23.73 3.19
C PRO A 39 11.19 -22.48 4.02
N PHE A 40 9.91 -22.17 4.21
CA PHE A 40 9.42 -20.98 4.91
C PHE A 40 8.41 -21.38 5.97
N HIS A 41 8.56 -20.80 7.15
CA HIS A 41 7.58 -20.94 8.24
C HIS A 41 6.88 -19.59 8.45
N PRO A 42 5.56 -19.50 8.22
CA PRO A 42 4.84 -18.26 8.44
C PRO A 42 4.73 -17.97 9.94
N VAL A 43 4.95 -16.71 10.31
CA VAL A 43 4.80 -16.23 11.69
C VAL A 43 3.58 -15.30 11.73
N TYR A 44 2.57 -15.71 12.50
CA TYR A 44 1.37 -14.91 12.74
C TYR A 44 1.41 -14.31 14.12
N PRO A 45 0.90 -13.08 14.31
CA PRO A 45 0.70 -12.55 15.66
C PRO A 45 -0.30 -13.44 16.41
N ALA A 46 0.14 -14.05 17.50
CA ALA A 46 -0.72 -14.83 18.36
C ALA A 46 -1.65 -13.88 19.15
N THR A 47 -2.89 -14.32 19.34
CA THR A 47 -3.88 -13.67 20.21
C THR A 47 -4.25 -14.59 21.36
N GLU A 48 -4.90 -14.06 22.39
CA GLU A 48 -5.38 -14.88 23.51
C GLU A 48 -6.29 -15.99 22.99
N GLY A 49 -5.99 -17.23 23.33
CA GLY A 49 -6.73 -18.42 22.92
C GLY A 49 -6.36 -18.99 21.54
N MET A 50 -5.48 -18.34 20.73
CA MET A 50 -5.12 -18.85 19.41
C MET A 50 -3.61 -18.75 19.15
N SER A 51 -2.96 -19.91 18.98
CA SER A 51 -1.53 -19.99 18.66
C SER A 51 -1.25 -19.79 17.17
N THR A 52 -0.02 -19.37 16.84
CA THR A 52 0.47 -19.26 15.46
C THR A 52 0.21 -20.52 14.63
N THR A 53 0.41 -21.70 15.21
CA THR A 53 0.19 -22.99 14.55
C THR A 53 -1.29 -23.24 14.23
N GLN A 54 -2.19 -22.87 15.13
CA GLN A 54 -3.63 -22.97 14.88
C GLN A 54 -4.08 -22.04 13.75
N ILE A 55 -3.59 -20.79 13.76
CA ILE A 55 -3.84 -19.82 12.68
C ILE A 55 -3.35 -20.39 11.34
N PHE A 56 -2.14 -20.95 11.30
CA PHE A 56 -1.59 -21.55 10.08
C PHE A 56 -2.47 -22.69 9.55
N HIS A 57 -2.93 -23.60 10.42
CA HIS A 57 -3.79 -24.70 10.01
C HIS A 57 -5.16 -24.21 9.49
N LEU A 58 -5.74 -23.19 10.11
CA LEU A 58 -6.99 -22.58 9.64
C LEU A 58 -6.80 -21.96 8.24
N ILE A 59 -5.75 -21.16 8.05
CA ILE A 59 -5.44 -20.54 6.76
C ILE A 59 -5.23 -21.63 5.70
N LYS A 60 -4.47 -22.68 6.00
CA LYS A 60 -4.24 -23.79 5.08
C LYS A 60 -5.54 -24.46 4.67
N THR A 61 -6.46 -24.67 5.60
CA THR A 61 -7.78 -25.26 5.35
C THR A 61 -8.62 -24.35 4.44
N VAL A 62 -8.64 -23.04 4.72
CA VAL A 62 -9.37 -22.07 3.88
C VAL A 62 -8.76 -22.00 2.48
N MET A 63 -7.44 -21.96 2.37
CA MET A 63 -6.75 -21.91 1.07
C MET A 63 -6.94 -23.18 0.24
N SER A 64 -7.14 -24.35 0.86
CA SER A 64 -7.46 -25.58 0.13
C SER A 64 -8.85 -25.59 -0.51
N ALA A 65 -9.76 -24.74 -0.02
CA ALA A 65 -11.10 -24.53 -0.58
C ALA A 65 -11.21 -23.23 -1.41
N GLY A 66 -10.09 -22.50 -1.55
CA GLY A 66 -10.03 -21.08 -1.92
C GLY A 66 -10.54 -20.72 -3.31
N ASP A 67 -10.35 -21.60 -4.32
CA ASP A 67 -10.72 -21.31 -5.71
C ASP A 67 -12.22 -20.95 -5.90
N LYS A 68 -13.05 -21.34 -4.93
CA LYS A 68 -14.49 -21.08 -4.97
C LYS A 68 -14.94 -19.80 -4.30
N PHE A 69 -14.07 -19.22 -3.44
CA PHE A 69 -14.43 -18.11 -2.56
C PHE A 69 -13.58 -16.86 -2.77
N ILE A 70 -12.49 -16.97 -3.51
CA ILE A 70 -11.58 -15.86 -3.77
C ILE A 70 -11.85 -15.31 -5.17
N GLU A 71 -12.62 -14.22 -5.22
CA GLU A 71 -12.88 -13.49 -6.44
C GLU A 71 -11.67 -12.65 -6.85
N GLU A 72 -11.43 -12.56 -8.17
CA GLU A 72 -10.39 -11.67 -8.71
C GLU A 72 -10.86 -10.22 -8.69
N ASN A 73 -10.03 -9.32 -8.18
CA ASN A 73 -10.36 -7.89 -8.03
C ASN A 73 -9.75 -7.00 -9.12
N LEU A 74 -8.79 -7.53 -9.88
CA LEU A 74 -8.17 -6.77 -10.96
C LEU A 74 -8.75 -7.21 -12.31
N PRO A 75 -8.88 -6.27 -13.26
CA PRO A 75 -9.24 -6.61 -14.63
C PRO A 75 -8.21 -7.54 -15.29
N ASP A 76 -8.68 -8.44 -16.14
CA ASP A 76 -7.83 -9.43 -16.82
C ASP A 76 -6.74 -8.81 -17.70
N ASP A 77 -7.02 -7.67 -18.33
CA ASP A 77 -6.07 -6.93 -19.13
C ASP A 77 -4.93 -6.37 -18.28
N VAL A 78 -5.22 -5.84 -17.09
CA VAL A 78 -4.23 -5.35 -16.12
C VAL A 78 -3.34 -6.50 -15.63
N ILE A 79 -3.95 -7.67 -15.31
CA ILE A 79 -3.19 -8.85 -14.86
C ILE A 79 -2.20 -9.30 -15.95
N LYS A 80 -2.66 -9.36 -17.21
CA LYS A 80 -1.84 -9.77 -18.36
C LYS A 80 -0.74 -8.76 -18.69
N GLU A 81 -1.07 -7.47 -18.72
CA GLU A 81 -0.13 -6.39 -19.04
C GLU A 81 1.03 -6.34 -18.05
N HIS A 82 0.73 -6.53 -16.76
CA HIS A 82 1.74 -6.46 -15.70
C HIS A 82 2.32 -7.81 -15.30
N GLY A 83 1.93 -8.91 -15.96
CA GLY A 83 2.41 -10.27 -15.66
C GLY A 83 2.21 -10.63 -14.19
N LEU A 84 1.02 -10.40 -13.66
CA LEU A 84 0.67 -10.69 -12.27
C LEU A 84 0.10 -12.11 -12.15
N MET A 85 0.38 -12.78 -11.04
CA MET A 85 -0.29 -14.04 -10.71
C MET A 85 -1.74 -13.78 -10.30
N SER A 86 -2.56 -14.82 -10.31
CA SER A 86 -3.94 -14.76 -9.82
C SER A 86 -4.00 -14.36 -8.35
N ARG A 87 -5.10 -13.76 -7.93
CA ARG A 87 -5.30 -13.41 -6.50
C ARG A 87 -5.29 -14.64 -5.61
N CYS A 88 -5.89 -15.74 -6.05
CA CYS A 88 -5.91 -16.99 -5.30
C CYS A 88 -4.51 -17.55 -5.10
N ASP A 89 -3.67 -17.60 -6.16
CA ASP A 89 -2.29 -18.05 -6.06
C ASP A 89 -1.45 -17.12 -5.17
N ALA A 90 -1.65 -15.80 -5.29
CA ALA A 90 -0.93 -14.85 -4.45
C ALA A 90 -1.23 -15.06 -2.96
N LEU A 91 -2.49 -15.23 -2.60
CA LEU A 91 -2.88 -15.52 -1.21
C LEU A 91 -2.35 -16.88 -0.73
N LYS A 92 -2.34 -17.89 -1.59
CA LYS A 92 -1.76 -19.21 -1.26
C LYS A 92 -0.25 -19.09 -1.02
N TYR A 93 0.46 -18.45 -1.92
CA TYR A 93 1.93 -18.40 -1.87
C TYR A 93 2.47 -17.38 -0.86
N ILE A 94 1.70 -16.38 -0.44
CA ILE A 94 2.12 -15.51 0.67
C ILE A 94 2.16 -16.26 2.00
N HIS A 95 1.30 -17.28 2.17
CA HIS A 95 1.22 -18.09 3.37
C HIS A 95 2.06 -19.38 3.30
N SER A 96 2.27 -19.93 2.12
CA SER A 96 3.00 -21.19 1.90
C SER A 96 3.83 -21.12 0.62
N PRO A 97 4.88 -20.27 0.58
CA PRO A 97 5.69 -20.11 -0.62
C PRO A 97 6.61 -21.32 -0.84
N GLU A 98 6.77 -21.71 -2.10
CA GLU A 98 7.68 -22.77 -2.52
C GLU A 98 9.13 -22.25 -2.66
N SER A 99 9.31 -20.96 -2.94
CA SER A 99 10.59 -20.30 -3.10
C SER A 99 10.52 -18.81 -2.77
N PHE A 100 11.68 -18.16 -2.59
CA PHE A 100 11.74 -16.70 -2.43
C PHE A 100 11.22 -15.96 -3.66
N THR A 101 11.43 -16.49 -4.86
CA THR A 101 10.92 -15.89 -6.09
C THR A 101 9.40 -15.85 -6.08
N VAL A 102 8.75 -16.98 -5.83
CA VAL A 102 7.28 -17.09 -5.74
C VAL A 102 6.71 -16.21 -4.63
N LEU A 103 7.39 -16.15 -3.47
CA LEU A 103 7.00 -15.24 -2.39
C LEU A 103 7.03 -13.77 -2.82
N ASN A 104 8.06 -13.36 -3.54
CA ASN A 104 8.18 -11.98 -4.01
C ASN A 104 7.12 -11.64 -5.08
N GLU A 105 6.81 -12.57 -5.96
CA GLU A 105 5.73 -12.42 -6.94
C GLU A 105 4.36 -12.31 -6.25
N ALA A 106 4.09 -13.14 -5.25
CA ALA A 106 2.89 -13.06 -4.43
C ALA A 106 2.77 -11.71 -3.70
N LYS A 107 3.85 -11.24 -3.08
CA LYS A 107 3.90 -9.92 -2.46
C LYS A 107 3.64 -8.80 -3.46
N ARG A 108 4.30 -8.87 -4.63
CA ARG A 108 4.13 -7.90 -5.70
C ARG A 108 2.67 -7.82 -6.14
N ARG A 109 2.00 -8.98 -6.29
CA ARG A 109 0.58 -9.04 -6.65
C ARG A 109 -0.32 -8.35 -5.62
N ILE A 110 -0.12 -8.62 -4.33
CA ILE A 110 -0.95 -8.05 -3.26
C ILE A 110 -0.72 -6.54 -3.15
N ILE A 111 0.54 -6.10 -3.18
CA ILE A 111 0.88 -4.67 -3.13
C ILE A 111 0.29 -3.93 -4.34
N PHE A 112 0.39 -4.52 -5.55
CA PHE A 112 -0.17 -3.93 -6.76
C PHE A 112 -1.69 -3.77 -6.64
N GLU A 113 -2.41 -4.81 -6.19
CA GLU A 113 -3.85 -4.76 -5.98
C GLU A 113 -4.24 -3.64 -5.02
N GLU A 114 -3.59 -3.56 -3.87
CA GLU A 114 -3.89 -2.54 -2.86
C GLU A 114 -3.71 -1.12 -3.42
N LEU A 115 -2.60 -0.87 -4.12
CA LEU A 115 -2.33 0.42 -4.73
C LEU A 115 -3.28 0.73 -5.90
N TYR A 116 -3.64 -0.27 -6.71
CA TYR A 116 -4.58 -0.11 -7.80
C TYR A 116 -5.97 0.29 -7.29
N LEU A 117 -6.51 -0.44 -6.32
CA LEU A 117 -7.80 -0.15 -5.70
C LEU A 117 -7.80 1.22 -5.00
N PHE A 118 -6.71 1.57 -4.34
CA PHE A 118 -6.54 2.90 -3.77
C PHE A 118 -6.56 3.99 -4.85
N ALA A 119 -5.78 3.83 -5.92
CA ALA A 119 -5.74 4.79 -7.03
C ALA A 119 -7.10 4.94 -7.70
N GLN A 120 -7.81 3.82 -7.92
CA GLN A 120 -9.17 3.82 -8.46
C GLN A 120 -10.14 4.62 -7.56
N SER A 121 -10.10 4.38 -6.25
CA SER A 121 -10.96 5.10 -5.30
C SER A 121 -10.70 6.60 -5.27
N VAL A 122 -9.44 7.00 -5.42
CA VAL A 122 -9.06 8.43 -5.52
C VAL A 122 -9.56 9.02 -6.84
N TYR A 123 -9.44 8.28 -7.94
CA TYR A 123 -9.91 8.72 -9.26
C TYR A 123 -11.44 8.92 -9.28
N GLU A 124 -12.20 7.97 -8.76
CA GLU A 124 -13.67 8.03 -8.66
C GLU A 124 -14.12 9.23 -7.80
N ARG A 125 -13.46 9.48 -6.67
CA ARG A 125 -13.72 10.67 -5.84
C ARG A 125 -13.41 11.96 -6.57
N LYS A 126 -12.34 11.98 -7.37
CA LYS A 126 -11.97 13.14 -8.17
C LYS A 126 -13.02 13.43 -9.23
N ASP A 127 -13.57 12.40 -9.85
CA ASP A 127 -14.61 12.55 -10.89
C ASP A 127 -15.97 12.96 -10.30
N SER A 128 -16.42 12.30 -9.25
CA SER A 128 -17.68 12.64 -8.56
C SER A 128 -17.68 14.06 -7.97
N SER A 129 -16.51 14.60 -7.68
CA SER A 129 -16.36 15.93 -7.10
C SER A 129 -16.29 17.06 -8.14
N ARG A 130 -16.32 16.74 -9.44
CA ARG A 130 -16.44 17.75 -10.51
C ARG A 130 -17.84 18.36 -10.62
N HIS A 131 -18.81 17.82 -9.88
CA HIS A 131 -20.16 18.35 -9.80
C HIS A 131 -20.23 19.43 -8.72
N GLY A 132 -20.04 20.67 -9.12
CA GLY A 132 -20.20 21.84 -8.28
C GLY A 132 -20.29 23.09 -9.15
N ILE A 133 -20.98 24.13 -8.64
CA ILE A 133 -21.03 25.43 -9.29
C ILE A 133 -19.86 26.24 -8.75
N SER A 134 -18.87 26.53 -9.58
CA SER A 134 -17.87 27.54 -9.27
C SER A 134 -18.46 28.93 -9.48
N PRO A 135 -18.21 29.90 -8.59
CA PRO A 135 -18.58 31.28 -8.84
C PRO A 135 -17.93 31.80 -10.13
N ASP A 136 -18.59 32.76 -10.75
CA ASP A 136 -18.06 33.44 -11.93
C ASP A 136 -16.94 34.39 -11.50
N MET A 137 -15.71 34.00 -11.76
CA MET A 137 -14.51 34.78 -11.46
C MET A 137 -13.92 35.44 -12.72
N THR A 138 -14.70 35.50 -13.82
CA THR A 138 -14.27 36.19 -15.04
C THR A 138 -14.23 37.69 -14.76
N GLY A 139 -13.06 38.29 -14.96
CA GLY A 139 -12.82 39.71 -14.69
C GLY A 139 -12.16 40.04 -13.36
N CYS A 140 -11.86 39.04 -12.51
CA CYS A 140 -10.99 39.25 -11.37
C CYS A 140 -9.58 39.63 -11.85
N ASP A 141 -9.01 40.68 -11.27
CA ASP A 141 -7.62 41.11 -11.56
C ASP A 141 -6.76 40.99 -10.30
N MET A 142 -5.66 40.29 -10.44
CA MET A 142 -4.70 40.10 -9.36
C MET A 142 -3.63 41.21 -9.28
N THR A 143 -3.75 42.26 -10.09
CA THR A 143 -2.78 43.34 -10.14
C THR A 143 -2.69 44.08 -8.82
N ASP A 144 -3.83 44.41 -8.20
CA ASP A 144 -3.86 45.11 -6.92
C ASP A 144 -3.29 44.27 -5.79
N PHE A 145 -3.60 42.95 -5.78
CA PHE A 145 -2.97 42.03 -4.84
C PHE A 145 -1.45 42.03 -4.96
N LYS A 146 -0.92 41.95 -6.20
CA LYS A 146 0.51 41.95 -6.44
C LYS A 146 1.18 43.26 -6.00
N ASN A 147 0.51 44.38 -6.25
CA ASN A 147 1.00 45.71 -5.88
C ASN A 147 0.96 45.97 -4.36
N ALA A 148 0.06 45.32 -3.65
CA ALA A 148 -0.04 45.43 -2.20
C ALA A 148 1.05 44.64 -1.45
N LEU A 149 1.77 43.76 -2.12
CA LEU A 149 2.85 42.98 -1.50
C LEU A 149 4.07 43.86 -1.32
N LYS A 150 4.65 43.81 -0.09
CA LYS A 150 5.89 44.53 0.26
C LYS A 150 7.18 43.84 -0.19
N PHE A 151 7.05 42.79 -0.97
CA PHE A 151 8.16 41.95 -1.46
C PHE A 151 7.83 41.35 -2.82
N GLU A 152 8.84 40.94 -3.56
CA GLU A 152 8.66 40.26 -4.82
C GLU A 152 8.37 38.76 -4.65
N LEU A 153 7.40 38.28 -5.41
CA LEU A 153 7.10 36.85 -5.47
C LEU A 153 8.19 36.10 -6.22
N THR A 154 8.55 34.92 -5.74
CA THR A 154 9.43 34.00 -6.47
C THR A 154 8.76 33.49 -7.74
N ASP A 155 9.54 33.01 -8.70
CA ASP A 155 8.98 32.45 -9.94
C ASP A 155 8.07 31.24 -9.71
N ALA A 156 8.36 30.43 -8.68
CA ALA A 156 7.51 29.32 -8.28
C ALA A 156 6.15 29.81 -7.74
N GLN A 157 6.15 30.84 -6.91
CA GLN A 157 4.93 31.46 -6.39
C GLN A 157 4.12 32.13 -7.51
N LYS A 158 4.77 32.84 -8.42
CA LYS A 158 4.13 33.44 -9.62
C LYS A 158 3.44 32.36 -10.47
N ARG A 159 4.14 31.25 -10.75
CA ARG A 159 3.56 30.12 -11.51
C ARG A 159 2.34 29.53 -10.77
N THR A 160 2.48 29.25 -9.50
CA THR A 160 1.38 28.68 -8.67
C THR A 160 0.15 29.61 -8.69
N LEU A 161 0.33 30.90 -8.47
CA LEU A 161 -0.75 31.88 -8.51
C LEU A 161 -1.42 31.97 -9.89
N ASN A 162 -0.63 31.97 -10.95
CA ASN A 162 -1.15 31.98 -12.32
C ASN A 162 -1.96 30.71 -12.64
N ASP A 163 -1.52 29.56 -12.15
CA ASP A 163 -2.24 28.31 -12.32
C ASP A 163 -3.57 28.31 -11.55
N ILE A 164 -3.57 28.81 -10.30
CA ILE A 164 -4.79 28.99 -9.49
C ILE A 164 -5.74 29.94 -10.21
N TYR A 165 -5.26 31.09 -10.67
CA TYR A 165 -6.04 32.06 -11.41
C TYR A 165 -6.68 31.48 -12.67
N LYS A 166 -5.92 30.72 -13.48
CA LYS A 166 -6.43 30.04 -14.68
C LYS A 166 -7.56 29.04 -14.35
N ASP A 167 -7.39 28.27 -13.27
CA ASP A 167 -8.42 27.33 -12.86
C ASP A 167 -9.70 28.03 -12.40
N MET A 168 -9.57 29.09 -11.61
CA MET A 168 -10.69 29.85 -11.06
C MET A 168 -11.44 30.66 -12.12
N THR A 169 -10.74 31.21 -13.10
CA THR A 169 -11.33 32.00 -14.22
C THR A 169 -11.76 31.12 -15.40
N SER A 170 -11.65 29.81 -15.28
CA SER A 170 -12.02 28.88 -16.35
C SER A 170 -13.51 28.94 -16.65
N GLN A 171 -13.86 29.10 -17.93
CA GLN A 171 -15.26 29.09 -18.40
C GLN A 171 -15.99 27.78 -18.13
N LYS A 172 -15.27 26.71 -17.79
CA LYS A 172 -15.87 25.40 -17.49
C LYS A 172 -16.62 25.38 -16.16
N ARG A 173 -16.47 26.40 -15.30
CA ARG A 173 -17.12 26.55 -14.00
C ARG A 173 -17.03 25.30 -13.11
N ILE A 174 -15.92 24.59 -13.20
CA ILE A 174 -15.62 23.44 -12.36
C ILE A 174 -14.85 23.95 -11.13
N PRO A 175 -15.28 23.61 -9.89
CA PRO A 175 -14.56 24.03 -8.69
C PRO A 175 -13.09 23.59 -8.75
N MET A 176 -12.19 24.53 -8.48
CA MET A 176 -10.76 24.24 -8.40
C MET A 176 -10.47 23.30 -7.24
N ARG A 177 -9.64 22.28 -7.48
CA ARG A 177 -9.08 21.39 -6.47
C ARG A 177 -7.60 21.22 -6.72
N ARG A 178 -6.79 22.04 -6.08
CA ARG A 178 -5.36 22.06 -6.27
C ARG A 178 -4.63 21.89 -4.92
N LEU A 179 -3.68 20.97 -4.87
CA LEU A 179 -2.79 20.82 -3.74
C LEU A 179 -1.52 21.66 -4.00
N VAL A 180 -1.23 22.60 -3.10
CA VAL A 180 0.01 23.38 -3.13
C VAL A 180 0.96 22.77 -2.10
N SER A 181 2.04 22.14 -2.60
CA SER A 181 3.09 21.54 -1.78
C SER A 181 4.35 22.40 -1.81
N GLY A 182 5.09 22.40 -0.71
CA GLY A 182 6.34 23.12 -0.57
C GLY A 182 6.86 23.07 0.87
N ASP A 183 8.15 23.39 1.07
CA ASP A 183 8.79 23.36 2.39
C ASP A 183 8.22 24.42 3.35
N VAL A 184 8.52 24.27 4.64
CA VAL A 184 8.21 25.30 5.64
C VAL A 184 8.94 26.60 5.25
N GLY A 185 8.21 27.73 5.23
CA GLY A 185 8.78 29.02 4.82
C GLY A 185 8.77 29.29 3.30
N SER A 186 8.32 28.35 2.45
CA SER A 186 8.25 28.56 0.99
C SER A 186 7.19 29.57 0.53
N GLY A 187 6.40 30.12 1.45
CA GLY A 187 5.37 31.13 1.16
C GLY A 187 4.06 30.55 0.64
N LYS A 188 3.68 29.32 0.99
CA LYS A 188 2.38 28.73 0.64
C LYS A 188 1.18 29.61 1.05
N THR A 189 1.29 30.27 2.18
CA THR A 189 0.24 31.18 2.69
C THR A 189 -0.02 32.35 1.76
N ILE A 190 1.02 32.89 1.09
CA ILE A 190 0.81 33.99 0.14
C ILE A 190 0.08 33.51 -1.13
N CYS A 191 0.31 32.27 -1.54
CA CYS A 191 -0.44 31.69 -2.65
C CYS A 191 -1.91 31.48 -2.28
N ALA A 192 -2.18 31.05 -1.04
CA ALA A 192 -3.54 30.90 -0.52
C ALA A 192 -4.24 32.28 -0.37
N ALA A 193 -3.52 33.30 0.11
CA ALA A 193 -4.04 34.65 0.21
C ALA A 193 -4.41 35.23 -1.16
N GLY A 194 -3.57 35.03 -2.17
CA GLY A 194 -3.85 35.44 -3.54
C GLY A 194 -5.00 34.69 -4.20
N ALA A 195 -5.30 33.48 -3.74
CA ALA A 195 -6.46 32.71 -4.21
C ALA A 195 -7.79 33.18 -3.54
N ALA A 196 -7.69 33.79 -2.36
CA ALA A 196 -8.84 34.28 -1.60
C ALA A 196 -9.19 35.76 -1.90
N TYR A 197 -8.26 36.50 -2.50
CA TYR A 197 -8.44 37.90 -2.92
C TYR A 197 -9.31 37.99 -4.16
#